data_3cec3d34120dc79444c996fda1a741f8
#
_entry.id   3cec3d34120dc79444c996fda1a741f8
#
_cell.length_a   1.000
_cell.length_b   1.000
_cell.length_c   1.000
_cell.angle_alpha   90.00
_cell.angle_beta   90.00
_cell.angle_gamma   90.00
#
_symmetry.space_group_name_H-M   'P 1'
#
loop_
_entity.id
_entity.type
_entity.pdbx_description
1 polymer ?
#
loop_
_entity_poly.entity_id
_entity_poly.type
_entity_poly.pdbx_seq_one_letter_code
_entity_poly.pdbx_strand_id
1 'polypeptide(L)'
;MEERLMEERKNMLLDLMKDPTYVPMKLKELAMLLGVTKEQRGELEEVLNELVASGKVGISKKGKYARSEVFAQTGVFAAHHRGFGFVTIEGREDDLFIPPDDTGDAMDGDTVQVVINENGRGGRTEARVLKVLKHANETLIGTFEKNKNFGFVIPDNPRITMDIFIPQGKENGAVSGHKVVVKLDTYAAKNKNPEGHVKESLGHINDPGVDI
;
A
#
# COMPACT_ATOMS: atom_id res chain seq x y z
N MET A 1 31.51 1.94 -3.43
CA MET A 1 31.73 3.39 -3.55
C MET A 1 30.63 4.07 -4.38
N GLU A 2 30.27 3.54 -5.55
CA GLU A 2 29.17 4.06 -6.40
C GLU A 2 27.80 4.04 -5.72
N GLU A 3 27.43 2.95 -5.04
CA GLU A 3 26.15 2.81 -4.35
C GLU A 3 25.94 3.86 -3.24
N ARG A 4 27.00 4.19 -2.51
CA ARG A 4 26.99 5.24 -1.49
C ARG A 4 26.80 6.63 -2.11
N LEU A 5 27.45 6.89 -3.22
CA LEU A 5 27.32 8.16 -3.95
C LEU A 5 25.92 8.33 -4.54
N MET A 6 25.34 7.25 -5.05
CA MET A 6 23.97 7.23 -5.54
C MET A 6 22.97 7.56 -4.42
N GLU A 7 23.14 6.98 -3.23
CA GLU A 7 22.26 7.22 -2.10
C GLU A 7 22.39 8.64 -1.55
N GLU A 8 23.61 9.20 -1.53
CA GLU A 8 23.83 10.61 -1.18
C GLU A 8 23.12 11.57 -2.15
N ARG A 9 23.16 11.27 -3.46
CA ARG A 9 22.46 12.05 -4.50
C ARG A 9 20.93 11.98 -4.35
N LYS A 10 20.40 10.79 -4.07
CA LYS A 10 18.96 10.61 -3.80
C LYS A 10 18.51 11.44 -2.61
N ASN A 11 19.26 11.38 -1.51
CA ASN A 11 18.91 12.11 -0.29
C ASN A 11 18.95 13.63 -0.53
N MET A 12 19.95 14.13 -1.26
CA MET A 12 20.03 15.55 -1.62
C MET A 12 18.82 16.02 -2.45
N LEU A 13 18.37 15.22 -3.42
CA LEU A 13 17.17 15.52 -4.21
C LEU A 13 15.91 15.52 -3.37
N LEU A 14 15.75 14.52 -2.48
CA LEU A 14 14.60 14.44 -1.60
C LEU A 14 14.57 15.60 -0.60
N ASP A 15 15.71 16.03 -0.09
CA ASP A 15 15.78 17.17 0.82
C ASP A 15 15.48 18.49 0.10
N LEU A 16 15.97 18.67 -1.13
CA LEU A 16 15.58 19.80 -1.99
C LEU A 16 14.05 19.82 -2.21
N MET A 17 13.45 18.67 -2.51
CA MET A 17 12.01 18.56 -2.76
C MET A 17 11.13 18.68 -1.49
N LYS A 18 11.74 18.64 -0.30
CA LYS A 18 11.05 18.93 0.98
C LYS A 18 10.94 20.42 1.27
N ASP A 19 11.78 21.24 0.65
CA ASP A 19 11.75 22.68 0.88
C ASP A 19 10.35 23.25 0.54
N PRO A 20 9.72 24.03 1.43
CA PRO A 20 8.40 24.60 1.19
C PRO A 20 8.34 25.52 -0.04
N THR A 21 9.48 26.05 -0.49
CA THR A 21 9.60 26.90 -1.69
C THR A 21 9.79 26.11 -2.98
N TYR A 22 10.00 24.79 -2.86
CA TYR A 22 10.18 23.93 -4.03
C TYR A 22 8.88 23.84 -4.83
N VAL A 23 8.98 24.08 -6.13
CA VAL A 23 7.86 23.87 -7.07
C VAL A 23 8.23 22.72 -8.02
N PRO A 24 7.25 21.89 -8.46
CA PRO A 24 7.52 20.82 -9.40
C PRO A 24 8.23 21.29 -10.67
N MET A 25 9.39 20.71 -10.98
CA MET A 25 10.30 21.10 -12.05
C MET A 25 10.52 19.96 -13.05
N LYS A 26 10.77 20.32 -14.31
CA LYS A 26 11.25 19.36 -15.33
C LYS A 26 12.73 19.04 -15.11
N LEU A 27 13.20 17.93 -15.70
CA LEU A 27 14.59 17.51 -15.63
C LEU A 27 15.59 18.65 -15.99
N LYS A 28 15.28 19.45 -17.03
CA LYS A 28 16.13 20.57 -17.43
C LYS A 28 16.20 21.68 -16.38
N GLU A 29 15.06 21.96 -15.74
CA GLU A 29 14.95 23.00 -14.70
C GLU A 29 15.69 22.55 -13.43
N LEU A 30 15.54 21.27 -13.04
CA LEU A 30 16.30 20.67 -11.94
C LEU A 30 17.80 20.66 -12.21
N ALA A 31 18.23 20.26 -13.42
CA ALA A 31 19.64 20.28 -13.79
C ALA A 31 20.24 21.69 -13.70
N MET A 32 19.48 22.71 -14.12
CA MET A 32 19.90 24.11 -14.03
C MET A 32 20.00 24.58 -12.58
N LEU A 33 19.02 24.25 -11.75
CA LEU A 33 18.99 24.59 -10.32
C LEU A 33 20.17 23.96 -9.57
N LEU A 34 20.53 22.71 -9.90
CA LEU A 34 21.60 21.95 -9.26
C LEU A 34 22.98 22.20 -9.87
N GLY A 35 23.10 23.03 -10.92
CA GLY A 35 24.35 23.28 -11.62
C GLY A 35 24.91 22.06 -12.38
N VAL A 36 24.02 21.09 -12.75
CA VAL A 36 24.39 19.86 -13.46
C VAL A 36 24.65 20.15 -14.93
N THR A 37 25.83 19.76 -15.46
CA THR A 37 26.18 19.95 -16.87
C THR A 37 25.36 19.05 -17.80
N LYS A 38 25.46 19.29 -19.12
CA LYS A 38 24.75 18.49 -20.10
C LYS A 38 25.19 17.02 -20.08
N GLU A 39 26.50 16.80 -19.87
CA GLU A 39 27.13 15.47 -19.82
C GLU A 39 26.67 14.69 -18.58
N GLN A 40 26.46 15.36 -17.45
CA GLN A 40 26.04 14.77 -16.19
C GLN A 40 24.51 14.61 -16.07
N ARG A 41 23.75 15.08 -17.06
CA ARG A 41 22.28 15.07 -17.00
C ARG A 41 21.70 13.66 -17.02
N GLY A 42 22.41 12.71 -17.67
CA GLY A 42 22.03 11.28 -17.65
C GLY A 42 22.08 10.69 -16.24
N GLU A 43 23.10 11.02 -15.45
CA GLU A 43 23.20 10.56 -14.05
C GLU A 43 22.06 11.13 -13.18
N LEU A 44 21.69 12.38 -13.37
CA LEU A 44 20.53 12.98 -12.68
C LEU A 44 19.24 12.28 -13.04
N GLU A 45 19.06 11.92 -14.32
CA GLU A 45 17.88 11.20 -14.80
C GLU A 45 17.80 9.79 -14.20
N GLU A 46 18.93 9.07 -14.10
CA GLU A 46 19.00 7.77 -13.43
C GLU A 46 18.58 7.86 -11.96
N VAL A 47 19.11 8.81 -11.20
CA VAL A 47 18.73 9.04 -9.79
C VAL A 47 17.24 9.32 -9.65
N LEU A 48 16.69 10.18 -10.52
CA LEU A 48 15.26 10.48 -10.53
C LEU A 48 14.40 9.25 -10.87
N ASN A 49 14.83 8.44 -11.85
CA ASN A 49 14.13 7.22 -12.25
C ASN A 49 14.10 6.21 -11.10
N GLU A 50 15.18 6.04 -10.34
CA GLU A 50 15.20 5.18 -9.15
C GLU A 50 14.30 5.72 -8.03
N LEU A 51 14.26 7.04 -7.82
CA LEU A 51 13.36 7.65 -6.85
C LEU A 51 11.88 7.51 -7.25
N VAL A 52 11.58 7.55 -8.55
CA VAL A 52 10.25 7.29 -9.08
C VAL A 52 9.89 5.82 -8.94
N ALA A 53 10.79 4.91 -9.30
CA ALA A 53 10.60 3.46 -9.15
C ALA A 53 10.36 3.06 -7.69
N SER A 54 11.05 3.72 -6.74
CA SER A 54 10.83 3.50 -5.29
C SER A 54 9.58 4.21 -4.73
N GLY A 55 8.87 5.00 -5.54
CA GLY A 55 7.66 5.73 -5.14
C GLY A 55 7.91 6.95 -4.26
N LYS A 56 9.15 7.37 -4.05
CA LYS A 56 9.50 8.56 -3.27
C LYS A 56 9.27 9.87 -4.04
N VAL A 57 9.42 9.82 -5.36
CA VAL A 57 9.20 10.94 -6.29
C VAL A 57 8.11 10.56 -7.28
N GLY A 58 7.25 11.49 -7.62
CA GLY A 58 6.25 11.37 -8.69
C GLY A 58 6.60 12.25 -9.88
N ILE A 59 5.99 11.93 -11.03
CA ILE A 59 6.08 12.73 -12.26
C ILE A 59 4.67 13.15 -12.65
N SER A 60 4.46 14.44 -12.86
CA SER A 60 3.19 14.95 -13.41
C SER A 60 3.05 14.64 -14.90
N LYS A 61 1.82 14.73 -15.44
CA LYS A 61 1.55 14.64 -16.90
C LYS A 61 2.40 15.57 -17.76
N LYS A 62 2.90 16.67 -17.18
CA LYS A 62 3.76 17.64 -17.85
C LYS A 62 5.25 17.33 -17.71
N GLY A 63 5.62 16.16 -17.17
CA GLY A 63 7.00 15.74 -16.95
C GLY A 63 7.73 16.51 -15.84
N LYS A 64 7.01 16.99 -14.83
CA LYS A 64 7.58 17.69 -13.68
C LYS A 64 7.72 16.74 -12.51
N TYR A 65 8.86 16.78 -11.84
CA TYR A 65 9.23 15.96 -10.68
C TYR A 65 8.93 16.69 -9.38
N ALA A 66 8.39 15.99 -8.42
CA ALA A 66 8.26 16.41 -7.02
C ALA A 66 8.11 15.17 -6.14
N ARG A 67 8.08 15.34 -4.82
CA ARG A 67 7.72 14.24 -3.93
C ARG A 67 6.35 13.68 -4.30
N SER A 68 6.20 12.36 -4.17
CA SER A 68 4.98 11.65 -4.60
C SER A 68 3.71 12.21 -3.94
N GLU A 69 3.82 12.67 -2.69
CA GLU A 69 2.69 13.24 -1.95
C GLU A 69 2.10 14.51 -2.61
N VAL A 70 2.91 15.25 -3.39
CA VAL A 70 2.46 16.43 -4.13
C VAL A 70 1.46 16.08 -5.24
N PHE A 71 1.57 14.87 -5.79
CA PHE A 71 0.71 14.36 -6.85
C PHE A 71 -0.28 13.31 -6.36
N ALA A 72 -0.34 13.09 -5.06
CA ALA A 72 -1.17 12.06 -4.49
C ALA A 72 -2.67 12.40 -4.63
N GLN A 73 -3.45 11.38 -4.93
CA GLN A 73 -4.91 11.45 -5.00
C GLN A 73 -5.51 10.47 -3.99
N THR A 74 -6.71 10.75 -3.55
CA THR A 74 -7.44 9.90 -2.62
C THR A 74 -8.46 9.06 -3.38
N GLY A 75 -8.56 7.79 -3.02
CA GLY A 75 -9.52 6.86 -3.61
C GLY A 75 -9.85 5.70 -2.68
N VAL A 76 -10.76 4.85 -3.12
CA VAL A 76 -11.15 3.62 -2.42
C VAL A 76 -10.46 2.43 -3.09
N PHE A 77 -9.75 1.65 -2.28
CA PHE A 77 -9.02 0.47 -2.73
C PHE A 77 -9.93 -0.76 -2.75
N ALA A 78 -9.99 -1.43 -3.87
CA ALA A 78 -10.65 -2.72 -4.04
C ALA A 78 -9.59 -3.80 -4.25
N ALA A 79 -9.41 -4.68 -3.27
CA ALA A 79 -8.44 -5.76 -3.34
C ALA A 79 -8.93 -6.90 -4.23
N HIS A 80 -8.00 -7.62 -4.82
CA HIS A 80 -8.24 -8.84 -5.58
C HIS A 80 -7.52 -10.02 -4.91
N HIS A 81 -8.14 -11.21 -4.90
CA HIS A 81 -7.60 -12.43 -4.25
C HIS A 81 -6.23 -12.86 -4.77
N ARG A 82 -5.77 -12.35 -5.91
CA ARG A 82 -4.42 -12.59 -6.46
C ARG A 82 -3.38 -11.59 -5.99
N GLY A 83 -3.71 -10.72 -5.03
CA GLY A 83 -2.77 -9.77 -4.43
C GLY A 83 -2.63 -8.42 -5.12
N PHE A 84 -3.18 -8.23 -6.31
CA PHE A 84 -3.31 -6.91 -6.93
C PHE A 84 -4.61 -6.22 -6.50
N GLY A 85 -4.83 -4.98 -6.89
CA GLY A 85 -6.09 -4.28 -6.64
C GLY A 85 -6.38 -3.21 -7.66
N PHE A 86 -7.46 -2.49 -7.39
CA PHE A 86 -7.88 -1.32 -8.15
C PHE A 86 -8.18 -0.18 -7.18
N VAL A 87 -8.04 1.05 -7.64
CA VAL A 87 -8.45 2.22 -6.88
C VAL A 87 -9.44 3.04 -7.68
N THR A 88 -10.60 3.30 -7.09
CA THR A 88 -11.62 4.21 -7.61
C THR A 88 -11.36 5.60 -7.06
N ILE A 89 -11.15 6.57 -7.93
CA ILE A 89 -10.92 7.98 -7.58
C ILE A 89 -12.12 8.80 -8.02
N GLU A 90 -12.67 9.60 -7.11
CA GLU A 90 -13.82 10.46 -7.41
C GLU A 90 -13.54 11.41 -8.60
N GLY A 91 -14.47 11.48 -9.56
CA GLY A 91 -14.33 12.28 -10.77
C GLY A 91 -13.48 11.65 -11.88
N ARG A 92 -13.03 10.40 -11.71
CA ARG A 92 -12.36 9.61 -12.75
C ARG A 92 -13.30 8.53 -13.25
N GLU A 93 -13.35 8.34 -14.57
CA GLU A 93 -14.24 7.33 -15.19
C GLU A 93 -13.73 5.90 -14.99
N ASP A 94 -12.42 5.71 -15.03
CA ASP A 94 -11.79 4.39 -14.95
C ASP A 94 -11.08 4.19 -13.62
N ASP A 95 -11.22 2.98 -13.07
CA ASP A 95 -10.42 2.52 -11.94
C ASP A 95 -8.97 2.32 -12.37
N LEU A 96 -8.05 2.67 -11.48
CA LEU A 96 -6.62 2.50 -11.70
C LEU A 96 -6.13 1.18 -11.14
N PHE A 97 -5.39 0.44 -11.95
CA PHE A 97 -4.76 -0.81 -11.55
C PHE A 97 -3.60 -0.55 -10.57
N ILE A 98 -3.56 -1.34 -9.50
CA ILE A 98 -2.46 -1.35 -8.52
C ILE A 98 -1.80 -2.72 -8.54
N PRO A 99 -0.54 -2.80 -9.00
CA PRO A 99 0.22 -4.06 -8.97
C PRO A 99 0.39 -4.62 -7.55
N PRO A 100 0.63 -5.94 -7.39
CA PRO A 100 0.77 -6.56 -6.06
C PRO A 100 1.83 -5.91 -5.17
N ASP A 101 2.97 -5.51 -5.74
CA ASP A 101 4.08 -4.87 -5.02
C ASP A 101 3.78 -3.43 -4.60
N ASP A 102 2.70 -2.84 -5.12
CA ASP A 102 2.33 -1.44 -4.96
C ASP A 102 1.06 -1.24 -4.12
N THR A 103 0.45 -2.32 -3.60
CA THR A 103 -0.75 -2.27 -2.74
C THR A 103 -0.46 -1.76 -1.32
N GLY A 104 0.81 -1.80 -0.91
CA GLY A 104 1.20 -1.42 0.45
C GLY A 104 0.47 -2.24 1.51
N ASP A 105 0.02 -1.57 2.56
CA ASP A 105 -0.70 -2.18 3.69
C ASP A 105 -2.23 -2.04 3.55
N ALA A 106 -2.74 -1.70 2.35
CA ALA A 106 -4.16 -1.49 2.11
C ALA A 106 -4.94 -2.81 2.12
N MET A 107 -6.09 -2.79 2.79
CA MET A 107 -7.09 -3.86 2.80
C MET A 107 -8.28 -3.48 1.94
N ASP A 108 -9.09 -4.47 1.55
CA ASP A 108 -10.28 -4.26 0.72
C ASP A 108 -11.23 -3.21 1.34
N GLY A 109 -11.61 -2.22 0.54
CA GLY A 109 -12.49 -1.13 0.93
C GLY A 109 -11.80 0.07 1.58
N ASP A 110 -10.50 0.00 1.88
CA ASP A 110 -9.78 1.09 2.54
C ASP A 110 -9.76 2.37 1.70
N THR A 111 -9.87 3.51 2.38
CA THR A 111 -9.58 4.80 1.76
C THR A 111 -8.07 5.02 1.78
N VAL A 112 -7.51 5.18 0.60
CA VAL A 112 -6.06 5.26 0.40
C VAL A 112 -5.64 6.53 -0.31
N GLN A 113 -4.40 6.94 -0.07
CA GLN A 113 -3.72 7.93 -0.86
C GLN A 113 -2.80 7.22 -1.85
N VAL A 114 -2.93 7.54 -3.14
CA VAL A 114 -2.19 6.91 -4.22
C VAL A 114 -1.47 7.94 -5.08
N VAL A 115 -0.36 7.53 -5.69
CA VAL A 115 0.28 8.26 -6.77
C VAL A 115 0.07 7.51 -8.08
N ILE A 116 -0.22 8.26 -9.14
CA ILE A 116 -0.46 7.71 -10.47
C ILE A 116 0.85 7.72 -11.25
N ASN A 117 1.17 6.58 -11.84
CA ASN A 117 2.26 6.41 -12.80
C ASN A 117 1.67 6.21 -14.20
N GLU A 118 1.72 7.24 -15.03
CA GLU A 118 1.19 7.21 -16.41
C GLU A 118 2.02 6.29 -17.34
N ASN A 119 3.26 6.00 -16.95
CA ASN A 119 4.19 5.13 -17.69
C ASN A 119 4.56 3.89 -16.87
N GLY A 120 3.54 3.21 -16.33
CA GLY A 120 3.72 1.96 -15.61
C GLY A 120 4.22 0.82 -16.49
N ARG A 121 4.21 -0.39 -15.95
CA ARG A 121 4.71 -1.60 -16.63
C ARG A 121 4.00 -1.80 -17.98
N GLY A 122 4.78 -1.85 -19.05
CA GLY A 122 4.24 -2.01 -20.43
C GLY A 122 3.51 -0.77 -20.95
N GLY A 123 3.78 0.43 -20.41
CA GLY A 123 3.18 1.70 -20.87
C GLY A 123 1.72 1.89 -20.43
N ARG A 124 1.26 1.14 -19.43
CA ARG A 124 -0.10 1.29 -18.86
C ARG A 124 -0.10 2.28 -17.72
N THR A 125 -1.23 2.94 -17.51
CA THR A 125 -1.43 3.77 -16.33
C THR A 125 -1.67 2.85 -15.13
N GLU A 126 -0.83 2.96 -14.12
CA GLU A 126 -0.89 2.22 -12.86
C GLU A 126 -0.93 3.19 -11.69
N ALA A 127 -1.32 2.72 -10.52
CA ALA A 127 -1.20 3.50 -9.30
C ALA A 127 -0.45 2.71 -8.22
N ARG A 128 0.10 3.45 -7.25
CA ARG A 128 0.76 2.90 -6.06
C ARG A 128 0.12 3.50 -4.81
N VAL A 129 -0.17 2.67 -3.84
CA VAL A 129 -0.61 3.12 -2.52
C VAL A 129 0.57 3.75 -1.78
N LEU A 130 0.41 5.00 -1.36
CA LEU A 130 1.37 5.69 -0.50
C LEU A 130 1.08 5.43 0.97
N LYS A 131 -0.20 5.50 1.34
CA LYS A 131 -0.66 5.22 2.70
C LYS A 131 -2.17 4.97 2.75
N VAL A 132 -2.59 4.27 3.79
CA VAL A 132 -4.00 4.14 4.17
C VAL A 132 -4.39 5.36 4.99
N LEU A 133 -5.49 6.01 4.59
CA LEU A 133 -6.07 7.17 5.29
C LEU A 133 -7.14 6.74 6.29
N LYS A 134 -7.92 5.73 5.92
CA LYS A 134 -9.00 5.18 6.74
C LYS A 134 -9.21 3.71 6.39
N HIS A 135 -9.26 2.86 7.40
CA HIS A 135 -9.62 1.47 7.23
C HIS A 135 -11.14 1.31 7.13
N ALA A 136 -11.59 0.44 6.21
CA ALA A 136 -12.99 0.12 6.04
C ALA A 136 -13.47 -0.97 7.00
N ASN A 137 -12.58 -1.92 7.34
CA ASN A 137 -12.92 -3.11 8.10
C ASN A 137 -12.37 -2.98 9.53
N GLU A 138 -13.26 -2.81 10.51
CA GLU A 138 -12.91 -2.89 11.94
C GLU A 138 -13.10 -4.31 12.49
N THR A 139 -14.04 -5.05 11.88
CA THR A 139 -14.37 -6.43 12.24
C THR A 139 -14.42 -7.29 10.99
N LEU A 140 -14.03 -8.55 11.13
CA LEU A 140 -14.05 -9.54 10.07
C LEU A 140 -14.66 -10.84 10.56
N ILE A 141 -15.27 -11.59 9.64
CA ILE A 141 -15.75 -12.96 9.87
C ILE A 141 -14.77 -13.92 9.22
N GLY A 142 -14.48 -15.02 9.90
CA GLY A 142 -13.59 -16.05 9.37
C GLY A 142 -13.58 -17.30 10.22
N THR A 143 -12.76 -18.26 9.83
CA THR A 143 -12.57 -19.52 10.54
C THR A 143 -11.34 -19.45 11.43
N PHE A 144 -11.53 -19.72 12.72
CA PHE A 144 -10.42 -19.74 13.69
C PHE A 144 -9.66 -21.06 13.63
N GLU A 145 -8.34 -20.96 13.59
CA GLU A 145 -7.40 -22.07 13.64
C GLU A 145 -6.43 -21.87 14.80
N LYS A 146 -6.43 -22.81 15.75
CA LYS A 146 -5.57 -22.74 16.93
C LYS A 146 -4.21 -23.38 16.68
N ASN A 147 -3.16 -22.70 17.11
CA ASN A 147 -1.83 -23.24 17.28
C ASN A 147 -1.48 -23.35 18.78
N LYS A 148 -0.30 -23.85 19.15
CA LYS A 148 0.09 -24.13 20.54
C LYS A 148 -0.14 -22.92 21.47
N ASN A 149 0.35 -21.75 21.10
CA ASN A 149 0.34 -20.53 21.94
C ASN A 149 -0.33 -19.32 21.28
N PHE A 150 -0.98 -19.49 20.12
CA PHE A 150 -1.65 -18.44 19.39
C PHE A 150 -2.68 -19.06 18.44
N GLY A 151 -3.42 -18.23 17.75
CA GLY A 151 -4.31 -18.69 16.68
C GLY A 151 -4.23 -17.76 15.48
N PHE A 152 -4.90 -18.17 14.42
CA PHE A 152 -5.17 -17.37 13.26
C PHE A 152 -6.65 -17.42 12.93
N VAL A 153 -7.15 -16.37 12.31
CA VAL A 153 -8.44 -16.39 11.66
C VAL A 153 -8.25 -16.21 10.16
N ILE A 154 -8.74 -17.18 9.41
CA ILE A 154 -8.76 -17.16 7.95
C ILE A 154 -10.04 -16.43 7.55
N PRO A 155 -9.96 -15.21 6.96
CA PRO A 155 -11.14 -14.44 6.60
C PRO A 155 -12.01 -15.14 5.55
N ASP A 156 -13.33 -15.03 5.68
CA ASP A 156 -14.26 -15.57 4.69
C ASP A 156 -14.31 -14.73 3.41
N ASN A 157 -13.99 -13.43 3.52
CA ASN A 157 -13.85 -12.56 2.35
C ASN A 157 -12.54 -12.88 1.60
N PRO A 158 -12.58 -13.46 0.38
CA PRO A 158 -11.39 -13.84 -0.38
C PRO A 158 -10.53 -12.65 -0.84
N ARG A 159 -11.05 -11.43 -0.72
CA ARG A 159 -10.29 -10.20 -1.01
C ARG A 159 -9.35 -9.81 0.12
N ILE A 160 -9.56 -10.38 1.32
CA ILE A 160 -8.64 -10.22 2.46
C ILE A 160 -7.71 -11.42 2.45
N THR A 161 -6.54 -11.24 1.88
CA THR A 161 -5.59 -12.33 1.57
C THR A 161 -4.66 -12.68 2.73
N MET A 162 -4.75 -11.95 3.84
CA MET A 162 -3.91 -12.16 5.02
C MET A 162 -4.73 -12.74 6.15
N ASP A 163 -4.18 -13.78 6.81
CA ASP A 163 -4.73 -14.32 8.03
C ASP A 163 -4.57 -13.30 9.18
N ILE A 164 -5.53 -13.27 10.09
CA ILE A 164 -5.49 -12.40 11.26
C ILE A 164 -4.86 -13.15 12.41
N PHE A 165 -3.76 -12.62 12.93
CA PHE A 165 -3.09 -13.19 14.09
C PHE A 165 -3.89 -12.94 15.36
N ILE A 166 -4.13 -14.01 16.14
CA ILE A 166 -4.83 -13.97 17.42
C ILE A 166 -3.85 -14.37 18.52
N PRO A 167 -3.37 -13.41 19.35
CA PRO A 167 -2.50 -13.71 20.46
C PRO A 167 -3.15 -14.64 21.49
N GLN A 168 -2.33 -15.34 22.24
CA GLN A 168 -2.79 -16.17 23.36
C GLN A 168 -3.66 -15.38 24.34
N GLY A 169 -4.81 -15.95 24.73
CA GLY A 169 -5.78 -15.32 25.62
C GLY A 169 -6.76 -14.37 24.93
N LYS A 170 -6.62 -14.14 23.64
CA LYS A 170 -7.54 -13.32 22.82
C LYS A 170 -8.51 -14.15 21.97
N GLU A 171 -8.50 -15.45 22.12
CA GLU A 171 -9.35 -16.39 21.39
C GLU A 171 -10.80 -16.47 21.89
N ASN A 172 -11.12 -15.91 23.07
CA ASN A 172 -12.46 -15.87 23.66
C ASN A 172 -13.18 -17.24 23.66
N GLY A 173 -12.45 -18.32 24.00
CA GLY A 173 -12.98 -19.67 24.03
C GLY A 173 -13.20 -20.34 22.68
N ALA A 174 -12.82 -19.69 21.58
CA ALA A 174 -12.88 -20.32 20.24
C ALA A 174 -11.90 -21.49 20.15
N VAL A 175 -12.31 -22.53 19.44
CA VAL A 175 -11.49 -23.70 19.08
C VAL A 175 -11.38 -23.81 17.56
N SER A 176 -10.39 -24.57 17.08
CA SER A 176 -10.21 -24.74 15.63
C SER A 176 -11.48 -25.20 14.95
N GLY A 177 -11.79 -24.59 13.82
CA GLY A 177 -13.00 -24.81 13.04
C GLY A 177 -14.21 -23.95 13.46
N HIS A 178 -14.10 -23.11 14.49
CA HIS A 178 -15.16 -22.16 14.81
C HIS A 178 -15.20 -21.02 13.80
N LYS A 179 -16.41 -20.68 13.34
CA LYS A 179 -16.71 -19.39 12.71
C LYS A 179 -16.71 -18.32 13.79
N VAL A 180 -15.97 -17.28 13.58
CA VAL A 180 -15.78 -16.21 14.58
C VAL A 180 -15.91 -14.83 13.96
N VAL A 181 -16.36 -13.88 14.78
CA VAL A 181 -16.23 -12.45 14.51
C VAL A 181 -14.97 -11.96 15.21
N VAL A 182 -14.03 -11.42 14.45
CA VAL A 182 -12.79 -10.84 14.96
C VAL A 182 -12.84 -9.34 14.88
N LYS A 183 -12.46 -8.65 15.94
CA LYS A 183 -12.15 -7.23 15.89
C LYS A 183 -10.65 -7.06 15.68
N LEU A 184 -10.29 -6.20 14.73
CA LEU A 184 -8.90 -5.86 14.46
C LEU A 184 -8.39 -4.89 15.53
N ASP A 185 -7.27 -5.24 16.17
CA ASP A 185 -6.55 -4.39 17.12
C ASP A 185 -5.45 -3.60 16.40
N THR A 186 -4.79 -4.25 15.43
CA THR A 186 -3.81 -3.64 14.53
C THR A 186 -4.04 -4.10 13.10
N TYR A 187 -3.75 -3.22 12.14
CA TYR A 187 -3.83 -3.52 10.73
C TYR A 187 -2.50 -4.06 10.19
N ALA A 188 -2.53 -4.61 8.98
CA ALA A 188 -1.32 -5.04 8.30
C ALA A 188 -0.29 -3.91 8.21
N ALA A 189 0.97 -4.24 8.38
CA ALA A 189 2.09 -3.32 8.23
C ALA A 189 3.34 -4.12 7.81
N LYS A 190 4.09 -3.60 6.85
CA LYS A 190 5.39 -4.12 6.36
C LYS A 190 5.73 -5.55 6.83
N ASN A 191 5.20 -6.57 6.16
CA ASN A 191 5.42 -7.99 6.45
C ASN A 191 4.86 -8.50 7.80
N LYS A 192 3.89 -7.79 8.39
CA LYS A 192 3.15 -8.26 9.56
C LYS A 192 1.69 -8.44 9.22
N ASN A 193 1.15 -9.58 9.58
CA ASN A 193 -0.29 -9.82 9.51
C ASN A 193 -1.03 -8.88 10.45
N PRO A 194 -2.28 -8.52 10.15
CA PRO A 194 -3.14 -7.83 11.11
C PRO A 194 -3.30 -8.68 12.37
N GLU A 195 -3.44 -8.03 13.51
CA GLU A 195 -3.69 -8.67 14.81
C GLU A 195 -5.08 -8.29 15.31
N GLY A 196 -5.75 -9.22 15.95
CA GLY A 196 -7.07 -8.99 16.52
C GLY A 196 -7.41 -9.90 17.68
N HIS A 197 -8.64 -9.80 18.14
CA HIS A 197 -9.22 -10.67 19.14
C HIS A 197 -10.57 -11.18 18.71
N VAL A 198 -10.92 -12.40 19.13
CA VAL A 198 -12.25 -12.97 18.89
C VAL A 198 -13.27 -12.23 19.75
N LYS A 199 -14.19 -11.55 19.10
CA LYS A 199 -15.30 -10.85 19.74
C LYS A 199 -16.42 -11.82 20.08
N GLU A 200 -16.73 -12.73 19.14
CA GLU A 200 -17.85 -13.67 19.23
C GLU A 200 -17.54 -14.94 18.44
N SER A 201 -17.97 -16.09 18.98
CA SER A 201 -17.97 -17.36 18.25
C SER A 201 -19.39 -17.64 17.75
N LEU A 202 -19.51 -17.88 16.45
CA LEU A 202 -20.80 -18.13 15.77
C LEU A 202 -21.16 -19.62 15.73
N GLY A 203 -20.27 -20.50 16.18
CA GLY A 203 -20.43 -21.95 16.15
C GLY A 203 -19.34 -22.64 15.32
N HIS A 204 -19.41 -23.98 15.29
CA HIS A 204 -18.48 -24.77 14.49
C HIS A 204 -18.90 -24.77 13.01
N ILE A 205 -17.96 -24.76 12.08
CA ILE A 205 -18.22 -24.76 10.62
C ILE A 205 -19.14 -25.94 10.16
N ASN A 206 -19.16 -27.03 10.93
CA ASN A 206 -20.00 -28.21 10.65
C ASN A 206 -21.34 -28.17 11.36
N ASP A 207 -21.68 -27.16 12.12
CA ASP A 207 -22.95 -27.05 12.81
C ASP A 207 -24.07 -26.65 11.84
N PRO A 208 -25.26 -27.26 11.88
CA PRO A 208 -26.39 -26.89 11.03
C PRO A 208 -26.78 -25.42 11.28
N GLY A 209 -26.77 -24.59 10.25
CA GLY A 209 -27.22 -23.20 10.32
C GLY A 209 -26.10 -22.17 10.51
N VAL A 210 -24.83 -22.57 10.45
CA VAL A 210 -23.65 -21.67 10.46
C VAL A 210 -23.27 -21.18 9.05
N ASP A 211 -24.00 -21.58 8.01
CA ASP A 211 -23.90 -21.04 6.66
C ASP A 211 -24.41 -19.58 6.66
N ILE A 212 -23.43 -18.64 6.68
CA ILE A 212 -23.67 -17.20 6.55
C ILE A 212 -23.11 -16.73 5.23
#